data_289a2e5e81157e42ca1eff1f9d891f43
#
_entry.id   289a2e5e81157e42ca1eff1f9d891f43
#
_cell.length_a   1.000
_cell.length_b   1.000
_cell.length_c   1.000
_cell.angle_alpha   90.00
_cell.angle_beta   90.00
_cell.angle_gamma   90.00
#
_symmetry.space_group_name_H-M   'P 1'
#
loop_
_entity.id
_entity.type
_entity.pdbx_description
1 polymer ?
#
loop_
_entity_poly.entity_id
_entity_poly.type
_entity_poly.pdbx_seq_one_letter_code
_entity_poly.pdbx_strand_id
1 'polypeptide(L)'
;MSKQILLIEDDPDLAELISDYLTMNYYDVHHAGLGQEGLDLLDAKERDIDLVVLDLMLPDMDGMQVCQKIRGNKNNMTNKVPIIMLTAKGDTTDRVLGLEMGADDYIAKPFEPRELLARIRAVI
;
A
#
# COMPACT_ATOMS: atom_id res chain seq x y z
N MET A 1 -2.18 -6.86 -19.86
CA MET A 1 -1.05 -6.50 -19.00
C MET A 1 -1.48 -6.48 -17.54
N SER A 2 -0.62 -7.01 -16.68
CA SER A 2 -0.93 -7.10 -15.24
C SER A 2 -0.83 -5.74 -14.56
N LYS A 3 -1.71 -5.48 -13.60
CA LYS A 3 -1.63 -4.31 -12.75
C LYS A 3 -0.44 -4.45 -11.79
N GLN A 4 0.25 -3.35 -11.53
CA GLN A 4 1.44 -3.30 -10.70
C GLN A 4 1.08 -2.83 -9.30
N ILE A 5 1.34 -3.65 -8.30
CA ILE A 5 1.05 -3.35 -6.90
C ILE A 5 2.36 -3.16 -6.15
N LEU A 6 2.49 -2.05 -5.44
CA LEU A 6 3.59 -1.84 -4.50
C LEU A 6 3.09 -2.18 -3.10
N LEU A 7 3.72 -3.17 -2.48
CA LEU A 7 3.39 -3.59 -1.12
C LEU A 7 4.48 -3.11 -0.17
N ILE A 8 4.13 -2.21 0.74
CA ILE A 8 5.05 -1.68 1.77
C ILE A 8 4.64 -2.29 3.11
N GLU A 9 5.32 -3.34 3.51
CA GLU A 9 5.01 -4.15 4.69
C GLU A 9 6.30 -4.76 5.24
N ASP A 10 6.60 -4.55 6.52
CA ASP A 10 7.84 -5.04 7.13
C ASP A 10 7.77 -6.49 7.64
N ASP A 11 6.57 -7.00 7.92
CA ASP A 11 6.40 -8.40 8.34
C ASP A 11 6.61 -9.32 7.13
N PRO A 12 7.71 -10.12 7.10
CA PRO A 12 7.99 -10.94 5.94
C PRO A 12 6.96 -12.03 5.68
N ASP A 13 6.37 -12.59 6.72
CA ASP A 13 5.37 -13.65 6.57
C ASP A 13 4.07 -13.09 5.96
N LEU A 14 3.62 -11.94 6.46
CA LEU A 14 2.44 -11.29 5.91
C LEU A 14 2.68 -10.81 4.48
N ALA A 15 3.85 -10.23 4.22
CA ALA A 15 4.21 -9.77 2.88
C ALA A 15 4.24 -10.94 1.88
N GLU A 16 4.79 -12.09 2.28
CA GLU A 16 4.80 -13.27 1.42
C GLU A 16 3.39 -13.78 1.14
N LEU A 17 2.55 -13.85 2.17
CA LEU A 17 1.17 -14.28 2.04
C LEU A 17 0.39 -13.40 1.05
N ILE A 18 0.49 -12.08 1.23
CA ILE A 18 -0.17 -11.12 0.35
C ILE A 18 0.38 -11.23 -1.08
N SER A 19 1.70 -11.25 -1.22
CA SER A 19 2.34 -11.30 -2.54
C SER A 19 1.96 -12.56 -3.30
N ASP A 20 1.97 -13.72 -2.64
CA ASP A 20 1.61 -14.99 -3.29
C ASP A 20 0.16 -14.97 -3.72
N TYR A 21 -0.73 -14.51 -2.86
CA TYR A 21 -2.16 -14.47 -3.18
C TYR A 21 -2.47 -13.55 -4.37
N LEU A 22 -1.89 -12.35 -4.36
CA LEU A 22 -2.11 -11.39 -5.44
C LEU A 22 -1.47 -11.87 -6.75
N THR A 23 -0.29 -12.49 -6.68
CA THR A 23 0.37 -13.04 -7.86
C THR A 23 -0.48 -14.16 -8.48
N MET A 24 -1.09 -15.00 -7.67
CA MET A 24 -2.01 -16.04 -8.14
C MET A 24 -3.24 -15.44 -8.84
N ASN A 25 -3.58 -14.22 -8.53
CA ASN A 25 -4.71 -13.51 -9.12
C ASN A 25 -4.29 -12.51 -10.21
N TYR A 26 -3.11 -12.74 -10.80
CA TYR A 26 -2.59 -12.04 -11.98
C TYR A 26 -2.18 -10.58 -11.74
N TYR A 27 -1.78 -10.24 -10.50
CA TYR A 27 -1.14 -8.97 -10.19
C TYR A 27 0.37 -9.16 -10.10
N ASP A 28 1.12 -8.14 -10.48
CA ASP A 28 2.56 -8.10 -10.26
C ASP A 28 2.82 -7.34 -8.97
N VAL A 29 3.51 -7.95 -8.01
CA VAL A 29 3.75 -7.35 -6.70
C VAL A 29 5.21 -6.99 -6.53
N HIS A 30 5.46 -5.75 -6.12
CA HIS A 30 6.78 -5.24 -5.76
C HIS A 30 6.76 -5.00 -4.26
N HIS A 31 7.63 -5.66 -3.52
CA HIS A 31 7.64 -5.59 -2.06
C HIS A 31 8.77 -4.69 -1.54
N ALA A 32 8.42 -3.83 -0.58
CA ALA A 32 9.37 -3.03 0.18
C ALA A 32 9.10 -3.26 1.67
N GLY A 33 10.17 -3.50 2.43
CA GLY A 33 10.07 -3.70 3.88
C GLY A 33 10.20 -2.40 4.68
N LEU A 34 10.59 -1.32 4.04
CA LEU A 34 10.77 0.00 4.63
C LEU A 34 9.98 1.05 3.88
N GLY A 35 9.53 2.09 4.57
CA GLY A 35 8.82 3.20 3.94
C GLY A 35 9.66 3.90 2.89
N GLN A 36 10.92 4.18 3.20
CA GLN A 36 11.81 4.84 2.25
C GLN A 36 12.08 4.00 1.01
N GLU A 37 12.24 2.69 1.19
CA GLU A 37 12.39 1.76 0.06
C GLU A 37 11.19 1.80 -0.86
N GLY A 38 9.97 1.84 -0.28
CA GLY A 38 8.74 1.97 -1.06
C GLY A 38 8.66 3.27 -1.83
N LEU A 39 9.05 4.39 -1.20
CA LEU A 39 9.09 5.69 -1.87
C LEU A 39 10.09 5.68 -3.02
N ASP A 40 11.24 5.06 -2.83
CA ASP A 40 12.27 4.96 -3.88
C ASP A 40 11.77 4.13 -5.08
N LEU A 41 11.02 3.05 -4.82
CA LEU A 41 10.43 2.24 -5.87
C LEU A 41 9.39 3.03 -6.69
N LEU A 42 8.61 3.89 -6.03
CA LEU A 42 7.66 4.76 -6.74
C LEU A 42 8.37 5.77 -7.63
N ASP A 43 9.50 6.31 -7.19
CA ASP A 43 10.25 7.31 -7.93
C ASP A 43 11.11 6.71 -9.06
N ALA A 44 11.35 5.41 -9.05
CA ALA A 44 12.29 4.77 -9.95
C ALA A 44 11.87 4.74 -11.43
N LYS A 45 10.65 5.08 -11.76
CA LYS A 45 10.12 5.19 -13.15
C LYS A 45 10.30 3.96 -14.05
N GLU A 46 10.82 2.87 -13.52
CA GLU A 46 10.99 1.65 -14.30
C GLU A 46 9.65 0.97 -14.57
N ARG A 47 8.67 1.19 -13.69
CA ARG A 47 7.34 0.64 -13.80
C ARG A 47 6.32 1.60 -13.19
N ASP A 48 5.17 1.71 -13.85
CA ASP A 48 4.07 2.49 -13.32
C ASP A 48 3.33 1.68 -12.28
N ILE A 49 3.37 2.11 -11.04
CA ILE A 49 2.62 1.46 -9.95
C ILE A 49 1.15 1.89 -10.05
N ASP A 50 0.27 0.90 -10.05
CA ASP A 50 -1.17 1.13 -10.18
C ASP A 50 -1.87 1.29 -8.83
N LEU A 51 -1.28 0.73 -7.75
CA LEU A 51 -1.84 0.82 -6.41
C LEU A 51 -0.76 0.53 -5.38
N VAL A 52 -0.83 1.21 -4.23
CA VAL A 52 0.06 0.99 -3.09
C VAL A 52 -0.74 0.37 -1.95
N VAL A 53 -0.26 -0.75 -1.41
CA VAL A 53 -0.73 -1.31 -0.14
C VAL A 53 0.29 -0.92 0.91
N LEU A 54 -0.12 -0.18 1.93
CA LEU A 54 0.77 0.51 2.86
C LEU A 54 0.45 0.17 4.31
N ASP A 55 1.38 -0.48 5.00
CA ASP A 55 1.27 -0.70 6.44
C ASP A 55 1.55 0.61 7.18
N LEU A 56 0.77 0.88 8.22
CA LEU A 56 0.99 2.05 9.06
C LEU A 56 2.21 1.92 9.97
N MET A 57 2.52 0.71 10.41
CA MET A 57 3.60 0.49 11.37
C MET A 57 4.85 -0.06 10.69
N LEU A 58 5.66 0.86 10.17
CA LEU A 58 6.93 0.51 9.53
C LEU A 58 8.10 0.86 10.47
N PRO A 59 9.25 0.16 10.34
CA PRO A 59 10.37 0.39 11.27
C PRO A 59 11.08 1.72 11.09
N ASP A 60 11.08 2.28 9.88
CA ASP A 60 11.82 3.51 9.56
C ASP A 60 10.96 4.77 9.58
N MET A 61 9.66 4.65 9.35
CA MET A 61 8.76 5.79 9.38
C MET A 61 7.31 5.34 9.52
N ASP A 62 6.45 6.26 9.95
CA ASP A 62 5.02 6.01 10.04
C ASP A 62 4.42 5.93 8.63
N GLY A 63 3.48 5.01 8.42
CA GLY A 63 2.77 4.90 7.15
C GLY A 63 2.03 6.18 6.76
N MET A 64 1.56 6.96 7.73
CA MET A 64 0.96 8.28 7.46
C MET A 64 1.97 9.21 6.80
N GLN A 65 3.22 9.18 7.25
CA GLN A 65 4.29 9.98 6.64
C GLN A 65 4.56 9.54 5.21
N VAL A 66 4.55 8.23 4.95
CA VAL A 66 4.71 7.70 3.59
C VAL A 66 3.58 8.22 2.70
N CYS A 67 2.34 8.15 3.18
CA CYS A 67 1.18 8.63 2.45
C CYS A 67 1.29 10.12 2.14
N GLN A 68 1.69 10.94 3.11
CA GLN A 68 1.89 12.37 2.90
C GLN A 68 2.96 12.65 1.84
N LYS A 69 4.06 11.90 1.87
CA LYS A 69 5.14 12.05 0.88
C LYS A 69 4.68 11.66 -0.52
N ILE A 70 3.86 10.61 -0.63
CA ILE A 70 3.29 10.20 -1.92
C ILE A 70 2.38 11.32 -2.46
N ARG A 71 1.46 11.81 -1.62
CA ARG A 71 0.51 12.85 -2.05
C ARG A 71 1.17 14.20 -2.34
N GLY A 72 2.30 14.47 -1.71
CA GLY A 72 3.09 15.67 -1.96
C GLY A 72 4.10 15.54 -3.10
N ASN A 73 4.13 14.41 -3.79
CA ASN A 73 5.07 14.19 -4.90
C ASN A 73 4.76 15.14 -6.06
N LYS A 74 5.79 15.66 -6.71
CA LYS A 74 5.62 16.59 -7.84
C LYS A 74 5.15 15.88 -9.10
N ASN A 75 5.35 14.57 -9.21
CA ASN A 75 4.90 13.78 -10.34
C ASN A 75 3.39 13.54 -10.23
N ASN A 76 2.61 14.03 -11.18
CA ASN A 76 1.15 13.91 -11.18
C ASN A 76 0.66 12.45 -11.21
N MET A 77 1.41 11.54 -11.78
CA MET A 77 1.05 10.12 -11.79
C MET A 77 1.24 9.51 -10.40
N THR A 78 2.36 9.83 -9.75
CA THR A 78 2.69 9.31 -8.42
C THR A 78 1.78 9.87 -7.34
N ASN A 79 1.51 11.18 -7.36
CA ASN A 79 0.76 11.80 -6.27
C ASN A 79 -0.72 11.41 -6.22
N LYS A 80 -1.22 10.78 -7.27
CA LYS A 80 -2.63 10.33 -7.36
C LYS A 80 -2.77 8.82 -7.29
N VAL A 81 -1.68 8.08 -7.09
CA VAL A 81 -1.76 6.63 -7.03
C VAL A 81 -2.71 6.17 -5.92
N PRO A 82 -3.61 5.21 -6.19
CA PRO A 82 -4.49 4.69 -5.15
C PRO A 82 -3.70 4.06 -4.00
N ILE A 83 -4.13 4.31 -2.77
CA ILE A 83 -3.47 3.81 -1.56
C ILE A 83 -4.50 3.10 -0.68
N ILE A 84 -4.21 1.84 -0.33
CA ILE A 84 -4.96 1.09 0.67
C ILE A 84 -4.07 0.94 1.90
N MET A 85 -4.53 1.41 3.06
CA MET A 85 -3.78 1.32 4.30
C MET A 85 -4.12 0.05 5.08
N LEU A 86 -3.11 -0.58 5.65
CA LEU A 86 -3.27 -1.68 6.60
C LEU A 86 -3.15 -1.12 8.00
N THR A 87 -4.20 -1.26 8.81
CA THR A 87 -4.29 -0.66 10.14
C THR A 87 -4.38 -1.71 11.23
N ALA A 88 -4.06 -1.33 12.48
CA ALA A 88 -4.29 -2.21 13.62
C ALA A 88 -5.80 -2.33 13.85
N LYS A 89 -6.21 -3.53 14.33
CA LYS A 89 -7.62 -3.78 14.61
C LYS A 89 -8.14 -2.82 15.68
N GLY A 90 -9.29 -2.19 15.38
CA GLY A 90 -9.97 -1.31 16.32
C GLY A 90 -9.44 0.11 16.37
N ASP A 91 -8.45 0.48 15.57
CA ASP A 91 -7.89 1.82 15.57
C ASP A 91 -8.68 2.75 14.66
N THR A 92 -9.77 3.31 15.19
CA THR A 92 -10.63 4.23 14.45
C THR A 92 -9.91 5.54 14.14
N THR A 93 -9.06 6.03 15.06
CA THR A 93 -8.33 7.28 14.86
C THR A 93 -7.40 7.17 13.67
N ASP A 94 -6.62 6.10 13.56
CA ASP A 94 -5.72 5.90 12.42
C ASP A 94 -6.49 5.80 11.10
N ARG A 95 -7.67 5.20 11.10
CA ARG A 95 -8.50 5.11 9.89
C ARG A 95 -8.95 6.47 9.41
N VAL A 96 -9.45 7.30 10.33
CA VAL A 96 -9.90 8.65 10.01
C VAL A 96 -8.73 9.49 9.48
N LEU A 97 -7.58 9.48 10.18
CA LEU A 97 -6.41 10.22 9.75
C LEU A 97 -5.90 9.75 8.40
N GLY A 98 -5.91 8.44 8.15
CA GLY A 98 -5.48 7.90 6.86
C GLY A 98 -6.32 8.40 5.71
N LEU A 99 -7.64 8.42 5.86
CA LEU A 99 -8.54 8.93 4.84
C LEU A 99 -8.36 10.43 4.64
N GLU A 100 -8.20 11.20 5.73
CA GLU A 100 -7.97 12.64 5.66
C GLU A 100 -6.62 12.96 4.97
N MET A 101 -5.64 12.09 5.11
CA MET A 101 -4.33 12.26 4.47
C MET A 101 -4.28 11.77 3.03
N GLY A 102 -5.37 11.27 2.52
CA GLY A 102 -5.50 10.92 1.12
C GLY A 102 -5.43 9.44 0.78
N ALA A 103 -5.59 8.54 1.75
CA ALA A 103 -5.76 7.12 1.45
C ALA A 103 -7.14 6.89 0.83
N ASP A 104 -7.22 5.94 -0.11
CA ASP A 104 -8.47 5.62 -0.79
C ASP A 104 -9.30 4.60 -0.02
N ASP A 105 -8.65 3.76 0.76
CA ASP A 105 -9.32 2.74 1.57
C ASP A 105 -8.38 2.28 2.68
N TYR A 106 -8.91 1.47 3.60
CA TYR A 106 -8.13 0.88 4.67
C TYR A 106 -8.68 -0.51 4.99
N ILE A 107 -7.82 -1.36 5.55
CA ILE A 107 -8.19 -2.70 6.00
C ILE A 107 -7.58 -2.92 7.38
N ALA A 108 -8.38 -3.36 8.35
CA ALA A 108 -7.90 -3.66 9.70
C ALA A 108 -7.26 -5.04 9.75
N LYS A 109 -6.11 -5.15 10.41
CA LYS A 109 -5.46 -6.44 10.69
C LYS A 109 -6.12 -7.09 11.92
N PRO A 110 -6.29 -8.40 11.95
CA PRO A 110 -6.02 -9.37 10.89
C PRO A 110 -7.12 -9.36 9.83
N PHE A 111 -6.74 -9.65 8.59
CA PHE A 111 -7.70 -9.73 7.48
C PHE A 111 -7.41 -10.98 6.64
N GLU A 112 -8.39 -11.39 5.84
CA GLU A 112 -8.18 -12.46 4.87
C GLU A 112 -7.66 -11.88 3.55
N PRO A 113 -6.72 -12.55 2.86
CA PRO A 113 -6.19 -12.05 1.58
C PRO A 113 -7.27 -11.74 0.55
N ARG A 114 -8.38 -12.49 0.54
CA ARG A 114 -9.48 -12.23 -0.41
C ARG A 114 -10.19 -10.90 -0.13
N GLU A 115 -10.19 -10.43 1.12
CA GLU A 115 -10.74 -9.11 1.45
C GLU A 115 -9.88 -8.00 0.83
N LEU A 116 -8.56 -8.12 0.96
CA LEU A 116 -7.65 -7.19 0.33
C LEU A 116 -7.82 -7.19 -1.19
N LEU A 117 -7.93 -8.36 -1.80
CA LEU A 117 -8.14 -8.47 -3.24
C LEU A 117 -9.44 -7.78 -3.68
N ALA A 118 -10.53 -7.98 -2.93
CA ALA A 118 -11.81 -7.35 -3.23
C ALA A 118 -11.71 -5.83 -3.18
N ARG A 119 -11.00 -5.29 -2.19
CA ARG A 119 -10.80 -3.85 -2.07
C ARG A 119 -9.91 -3.29 -3.16
N ILE A 120 -8.86 -4.00 -3.54
CA ILE A 120 -8.02 -3.62 -4.67
C ILE A 120 -8.87 -3.50 -5.93
N ARG A 121 -9.70 -4.50 -6.21
CA ARG A 121 -10.58 -4.49 -7.38
C ARG A 121 -11.59 -3.35 -7.36
N ALA A 122 -12.07 -2.96 -6.18
CA ALA A 122 -13.01 -1.87 -6.04
C ALA A 122 -12.35 -0.50 -6.26
N VAL A 123 -11.07 -0.37 -5.93
CA VAL A 123 -10.32 0.89 -6.02
C VAL A 123 -9.75 1.11 -7.42
N ILE A 124 -9.29 0.08 -8.05
CA ILE A 124 -8.75 0.18 -9.41
C ILE A 124 -9.59 -0.60 -10.41
#